data_16154e245a3b5cca766d2128d2a83b60
#
_entry.id   16154e245a3b5cca766d2128d2a83b60
#
_cell.length_a   1.000
_cell.length_b   1.000
_cell.length_c   1.000
_cell.angle_alpha   90.00
_cell.angle_beta   90.00
_cell.angle_gamma   90.00
#
_symmetry.space_group_name_H-M   'P 1'
#
loop_
_entity.id
_entity.type
_entity.pdbx_description
1 polymer ?
#
loop_
_entity_poly.entity_id
_entity_poly.type
_entity_poly.pdbx_seq_one_letter_code
_entity_poly.pdbx_strand_id
1 'polypeptide(L)'
;MFIRNLILNPIWQETVRLSVQGEGESSEKSVVVDAAEGSSVTVYEDLRSRQHLLVRTQMKVGPGAKVRLVQLLGTEQDAVLRNEVSGTCQQEGSVELLQVLLGRGDVYTDSRFVLKGDGSALTADMGYLGQARQVLDMNLVVDHYGKKTDSRIDAAGALKDAAKKIFRGTIDFKTGSSDSIGGEQETVLMLGEDVVNKTVPLILCAEENVAGKHGATIGELDDDTLFYLESRGIDRQTAENILARASIERLARAVGDREIEEKIINGLNEEL
;
A
#
# COMPACT_ATOMS: atom_id res chain seq x y z
N MET A 1 13.33 -17.13 -14.98
CA MET A 1 12.27 -16.12 -15.27
C MET A 1 10.94 -16.85 -15.29
N PHE A 2 10.17 -16.82 -14.23
CA PHE A 2 8.84 -17.43 -14.18
C PHE A 2 7.80 -16.34 -14.24
N ILE A 3 7.20 -16.15 -15.40
CA ILE A 3 6.00 -15.34 -15.59
C ILE A 3 4.81 -16.24 -15.24
N ARG A 4 4.08 -15.93 -14.17
CA ARG A 4 2.79 -16.57 -13.93
C ARG A 4 1.71 -15.64 -14.48
N ASN A 5 1.11 -16.02 -15.59
CA ASN A 5 -0.12 -15.42 -16.06
C ASN A 5 -1.28 -16.10 -15.33
N LEU A 6 -1.98 -15.38 -14.48
CA LEU A 6 -3.23 -15.81 -13.87
C LEU A 6 -4.37 -15.33 -14.77
N ILE A 7 -4.98 -16.28 -15.51
CA ILE A 7 -6.18 -16.04 -16.31
C ILE A 7 -7.35 -16.66 -15.56
N LEU A 8 -8.31 -15.86 -15.14
CA LEU A 8 -9.41 -16.27 -14.28
C LEU A 8 -10.71 -16.31 -15.07
N ASN A 9 -11.47 -17.39 -14.88
CA ASN A 9 -12.75 -17.63 -15.53
C ASN A 9 -13.90 -16.89 -14.80
N PRO A 10 -14.87 -16.29 -15.50
CA PRO A 10 -15.81 -15.30 -14.96
C PRO A 10 -16.81 -15.78 -13.91
N ILE A 11 -16.82 -17.04 -13.50
CA ILE A 11 -17.85 -17.61 -12.60
C ILE A 11 -17.31 -17.91 -11.19
N TRP A 12 -16.04 -17.67 -10.90
CA TRP A 12 -15.41 -18.15 -9.68
C TRP A 12 -14.84 -17.04 -8.79
N GLN A 13 -15.04 -17.23 -7.49
CA GLN A 13 -14.27 -16.53 -6.47
C GLN A 13 -12.96 -17.31 -6.30
N GLU A 14 -11.82 -16.72 -6.65
CA GLU A 14 -10.53 -17.37 -6.57
C GLU A 14 -9.59 -16.63 -5.60
N THR A 15 -8.86 -17.40 -4.81
CA THR A 15 -7.82 -16.90 -3.93
C THR A 15 -6.49 -17.51 -4.32
N VAL A 16 -5.52 -16.66 -4.62
CA VAL A 16 -4.18 -17.05 -5.02
C VAL A 16 -3.17 -16.55 -4.01
N ARG A 17 -2.25 -17.42 -3.58
CA ARG A 17 -1.15 -17.07 -2.68
C ARG A 17 0.18 -17.26 -3.39
N LEU A 18 0.98 -16.21 -3.41
CA LEU A 18 2.30 -16.18 -4.02
C LEU A 18 3.33 -15.80 -2.96
N SER A 19 4.36 -16.63 -2.80
CA SER A 19 5.56 -16.24 -2.06
C SER A 19 6.66 -15.98 -3.06
N VAL A 20 7.18 -14.76 -3.05
CA VAL A 20 8.20 -14.30 -3.97
C VAL A 20 9.43 -13.91 -3.18
N GLN A 21 10.50 -14.67 -3.34
CA GLN A 21 11.79 -14.39 -2.75
C GLN A 21 12.82 -14.03 -3.83
N GLY A 22 13.67 -13.07 -3.52
CA GLY A 22 14.83 -12.73 -4.35
C GLY A 22 15.85 -13.87 -4.32
N GLU A 23 16.33 -14.27 -5.48
CA GLU A 23 17.37 -15.30 -5.65
C GLU A 23 18.65 -14.66 -6.22
N GLY A 24 19.80 -14.85 -5.56
CA GLY A 24 21.06 -14.24 -5.96
C GLY A 24 21.11 -12.71 -5.75
N GLU A 25 22.07 -12.04 -6.37
CA GLU A 25 22.34 -10.61 -6.18
C GLU A 25 21.21 -9.70 -6.69
N SER A 26 20.51 -10.12 -7.74
CA SER A 26 19.38 -9.38 -8.32
C SER A 26 18.35 -10.32 -8.94
N SER A 27 17.10 -10.10 -8.65
CA SER A 27 15.98 -10.90 -9.15
C SER A 27 14.87 -10.01 -9.68
N GLU A 28 14.22 -10.47 -10.75
CA GLU A 28 13.03 -9.84 -11.31
C GLU A 28 11.92 -10.87 -11.46
N LYS A 29 10.72 -10.55 -11.02
CA LYS A 29 9.51 -11.39 -11.11
C LYS A 29 8.36 -10.57 -11.66
N SER A 30 7.49 -11.23 -12.43
CA SER A 30 6.28 -10.61 -12.97
C SER A 30 5.06 -11.45 -12.69
N VAL A 31 3.99 -10.80 -12.30
CA VAL A 31 2.67 -11.38 -12.05
C VAL A 31 1.66 -10.66 -12.95
N VAL A 32 0.80 -11.41 -13.62
CA VAL A 32 -0.28 -10.85 -14.42
C VAL A 32 -1.59 -11.42 -13.90
N VAL A 33 -2.53 -10.55 -13.57
CA VAL A 33 -3.89 -10.86 -13.15
C VAL A 33 -4.83 -10.36 -14.25
N ASP A 34 -5.53 -11.27 -14.91
CA ASP A 34 -6.54 -10.94 -15.91
C ASP A 34 -7.90 -11.41 -15.38
N ALA A 35 -8.62 -10.48 -14.75
CA ALA A 35 -9.91 -10.73 -14.13
C ALA A 35 -11.00 -10.51 -15.16
N ALA A 36 -11.64 -11.59 -15.60
CA ALA A 36 -12.71 -11.54 -16.58
C ALA A 36 -13.96 -10.82 -16.01
N GLU A 37 -14.90 -10.49 -16.89
CA GLU A 37 -16.17 -9.84 -16.52
C GLU A 37 -16.87 -10.55 -15.36
N GLY A 38 -17.26 -9.79 -14.33
CA GLY A 38 -18.00 -10.25 -13.15
C GLY A 38 -17.21 -11.17 -12.18
N SER A 39 -15.93 -11.44 -12.45
CA SER A 39 -15.10 -12.29 -11.58
C SER A 39 -14.71 -11.59 -10.28
N SER A 40 -14.39 -12.38 -9.25
CA SER A 40 -13.86 -11.89 -7.98
C SER A 40 -12.59 -12.64 -7.61
N VAL A 41 -11.49 -11.92 -7.46
CA VAL A 41 -10.16 -12.49 -7.28
C VAL A 41 -9.47 -11.84 -6.10
N THR A 42 -8.91 -12.67 -5.23
CA THR A 42 -7.98 -12.22 -4.19
C THR A 42 -6.60 -12.79 -4.44
N VAL A 43 -5.61 -11.90 -4.51
CA VAL A 43 -4.20 -12.27 -4.67
C VAL A 43 -3.44 -11.82 -3.44
N TYR A 44 -2.77 -12.76 -2.78
CA TYR A 44 -1.84 -12.49 -1.69
C TYR A 44 -0.42 -12.66 -2.21
N GLU A 45 0.40 -11.64 -2.06
CA GLU A 45 1.81 -11.63 -2.42
C GLU A 45 2.66 -11.37 -1.18
N ASP A 46 3.44 -12.38 -0.76
CA ASP A 46 4.48 -12.24 0.26
C ASP A 46 5.82 -12.05 -0.45
N LEU A 47 6.28 -10.80 -0.51
CA LEU A 47 7.46 -10.37 -1.26
C LEU A 47 8.61 -10.17 -0.28
N ARG A 48 9.69 -10.96 -0.43
CA ARG A 48 10.85 -10.92 0.45
C ARG A 48 12.13 -10.64 -0.32
N SER A 49 12.79 -9.52 -0.02
CA SER A 49 14.09 -9.18 -0.60
C SER A 49 15.21 -9.40 0.41
N ARG A 50 16.25 -10.13 -0.03
CA ARG A 50 17.50 -10.34 0.71
C ARG A 50 18.66 -9.52 0.16
N GLN A 51 18.56 -9.12 -1.09
CA GLN A 51 19.52 -8.24 -1.78
C GLN A 51 18.76 -7.26 -2.68
N HIS A 52 18.58 -7.57 -3.98
CA HIS A 52 17.80 -6.74 -4.89
C HIS A 52 16.66 -7.57 -5.51
N LEU A 53 15.43 -7.14 -5.28
CA LEU A 53 14.24 -7.75 -5.86
C LEU A 53 13.39 -6.69 -6.54
N LEU A 54 13.05 -6.93 -7.81
CA LEU A 54 12.03 -6.19 -8.55
C LEU A 54 10.84 -7.10 -8.79
N VAL A 55 9.65 -6.66 -8.38
CA VAL A 55 8.38 -7.34 -8.66
C VAL A 55 7.49 -6.42 -9.46
N ARG A 56 6.91 -6.92 -10.54
CA ARG A 56 5.90 -6.22 -11.34
C ARG A 56 4.59 -6.99 -11.29
N THR A 57 3.53 -6.36 -10.80
CA THR A 57 2.18 -6.91 -10.79
C THR A 57 1.29 -6.08 -11.70
N GLN A 58 0.74 -6.71 -12.75
CA GLN A 58 -0.13 -6.05 -13.72
C GLN A 58 -1.53 -6.63 -13.64
N MET A 59 -2.55 -5.78 -13.57
CA MET A 59 -3.95 -6.18 -13.45
C MET A 59 -4.78 -5.61 -14.58
N LYS A 60 -5.57 -6.49 -15.21
CA LYS A 60 -6.68 -6.12 -16.11
C LYS A 60 -7.96 -6.51 -15.40
N VAL A 61 -8.79 -5.54 -15.09
CA VAL A 61 -10.03 -5.75 -14.35
C VAL A 61 -11.19 -5.52 -15.30
N GLY A 62 -11.85 -6.61 -15.67
CA GLY A 62 -12.99 -6.61 -16.60
C GLY A 62 -14.22 -5.90 -16.03
N PRO A 63 -15.28 -5.72 -16.86
CA PRO A 63 -16.51 -5.08 -16.41
C PRO A 63 -17.11 -5.80 -15.19
N GLY A 64 -17.45 -5.06 -14.13
CA GLY A 64 -18.00 -5.60 -12.87
C GLY A 64 -17.09 -6.54 -12.11
N ALA A 65 -15.85 -6.75 -12.56
CA ALA A 65 -14.90 -7.61 -11.86
C ALA A 65 -14.32 -6.92 -10.62
N LYS A 66 -13.93 -7.74 -9.63
CA LYS A 66 -13.34 -7.28 -8.38
C LYS A 66 -11.99 -7.96 -8.16
N VAL A 67 -10.94 -7.18 -8.02
CA VAL A 67 -9.61 -7.69 -7.70
C VAL A 67 -9.18 -7.12 -6.35
N ARG A 68 -8.80 -8.00 -5.44
CA ARG A 68 -8.16 -7.65 -4.18
C ARG A 68 -6.71 -8.11 -4.23
N LEU A 69 -5.77 -7.17 -4.15
CA LEU A 69 -4.34 -7.42 -4.09
C LEU A 69 -3.83 -7.06 -2.69
N VAL A 70 -3.33 -8.04 -1.97
CA VAL A 70 -2.71 -7.88 -0.65
C VAL A 70 -1.23 -8.21 -0.78
N GLN A 71 -0.38 -7.24 -0.47
CA GLN A 71 1.07 -7.38 -0.56
C GLN A 71 1.72 -7.16 0.80
N LEU A 72 2.52 -8.12 1.25
CA LEU A 72 3.45 -7.97 2.36
C LEU A 72 4.84 -7.78 1.78
N LEU A 73 5.42 -6.59 1.95
CA LEU A 73 6.72 -6.20 1.44
C LEU A 73 7.74 -6.24 2.58
N GLY A 74 8.62 -7.22 2.55
CA GLY A 74 9.65 -7.44 3.56
C GLY A 74 11.06 -7.34 2.98
N THR A 75 11.95 -6.67 3.73
CA THR A 75 13.35 -6.51 3.34
C THR A 75 14.28 -6.86 4.49
N GLU A 76 15.35 -7.62 4.21
CA GLU A 76 16.46 -7.75 5.15
C GLU A 76 17.30 -6.45 5.15
N GLN A 77 18.16 -6.30 6.14
CA GLN A 77 19.06 -5.15 6.22
C GLN A 77 19.91 -5.04 4.94
N ASP A 78 20.11 -3.81 4.45
CA ASP A 78 20.85 -3.48 3.22
C ASP A 78 20.24 -4.05 1.92
N ALA A 79 19.08 -4.70 2.00
CA ALA A 79 18.35 -5.17 0.83
C ALA A 79 17.52 -4.04 0.18
N VAL A 80 17.19 -4.23 -1.08
CA VAL A 80 16.33 -3.32 -1.84
C VAL A 80 15.16 -4.11 -2.44
N LEU A 81 13.95 -3.63 -2.21
CA LEU A 81 12.73 -4.10 -2.87
C LEU A 81 12.15 -2.98 -3.74
N ARG A 82 11.98 -3.27 -5.03
CA ARG A 82 11.20 -2.44 -5.94
C ARG A 82 9.92 -3.18 -6.29
N ASN A 83 8.78 -2.53 -6.07
CA ASN A 83 7.46 -3.12 -6.32
C ASN A 83 6.68 -2.19 -7.24
N GLU A 84 6.45 -2.62 -8.46
CA GLU A 84 5.67 -1.90 -9.47
C GLU A 84 4.30 -2.57 -9.63
N VAL A 85 3.23 -1.84 -9.37
CA VAL A 85 1.85 -2.32 -9.51
C VAL A 85 1.13 -1.48 -10.54
N SER A 86 0.45 -2.11 -11.48
CA SER A 86 -0.39 -1.40 -12.44
C SER A 86 -1.74 -2.08 -12.61
N GLY A 87 -2.79 -1.29 -12.77
CA GLY A 87 -4.15 -1.80 -12.96
C GLY A 87 -4.98 -0.92 -13.89
N THR A 88 -5.84 -1.57 -14.69
CA THR A 88 -6.85 -0.87 -15.49
C THR A 88 -8.20 -1.48 -15.20
N CYS A 89 -9.15 -0.64 -14.74
CA CYS A 89 -10.50 -1.04 -14.39
C CYS A 89 -11.47 -0.63 -15.50
N GLN A 90 -12.26 -1.60 -16.00
CA GLN A 90 -13.35 -1.37 -16.92
C GLN A 90 -14.61 -0.96 -16.15
N GLN A 91 -15.75 -0.80 -16.87
CA GLN A 91 -17.02 -0.37 -16.30
C GLN A 91 -17.37 -1.15 -15.01
N GLU A 92 -17.63 -0.44 -13.92
CA GLU A 92 -17.95 -1.02 -12.59
C GLU A 92 -16.89 -1.99 -12.03
N GLY A 93 -15.73 -2.08 -12.66
CA GLY A 93 -14.61 -2.86 -12.19
C GLY A 93 -13.93 -2.19 -11.00
N SER A 94 -13.47 -2.96 -10.03
CA SER A 94 -12.85 -2.41 -8.82
C SER A 94 -11.57 -3.12 -8.40
N VAL A 95 -10.65 -2.35 -7.83
CA VAL A 95 -9.45 -2.85 -7.17
C VAL A 95 -9.44 -2.43 -5.70
N GLU A 96 -9.13 -3.36 -4.84
CA GLU A 96 -8.70 -3.13 -3.46
C GLU A 96 -7.22 -3.50 -3.35
N LEU A 97 -6.36 -2.51 -3.13
CA LEU A 97 -4.93 -2.68 -2.89
C LEU A 97 -4.66 -2.54 -1.39
N LEU A 98 -4.02 -3.53 -0.79
CA LEU A 98 -3.53 -3.45 0.58
C LEU A 98 -2.04 -3.77 0.59
N GLN A 99 -1.21 -2.81 1.02
CA GLN A 99 0.24 -2.97 1.11
C GLN A 99 0.71 -2.78 2.55
N VAL A 100 1.55 -3.71 3.03
CA VAL A 100 2.21 -3.60 4.33
C VAL A 100 3.71 -3.69 4.13
N LEU A 101 4.43 -2.62 4.49
CA LEU A 101 5.87 -2.47 4.34
C LEU A 101 6.53 -2.68 5.71
N LEU A 102 7.30 -3.76 5.82
CA LEU A 102 8.04 -4.13 7.03
C LEU A 102 9.47 -4.52 6.66
N GLY A 103 10.39 -4.40 7.60
CA GLY A 103 11.80 -4.79 7.40
C GLY A 103 12.76 -3.62 7.57
N ARG A 104 14.03 -3.81 7.18
CA ARG A 104 15.13 -2.87 7.50
C ARG A 104 15.88 -2.36 6.26
N GLY A 105 15.63 -2.93 5.09
CA GLY A 105 16.18 -2.49 3.82
C GLY A 105 15.24 -1.53 3.10
N ASP A 106 15.71 -0.93 2.02
CA ASP A 106 14.99 0.09 1.27
C ASP A 106 13.82 -0.49 0.47
N VAL A 107 12.70 0.22 0.48
CA VAL A 107 11.50 -0.16 -0.29
C VAL A 107 11.08 0.99 -1.20
N TYR A 108 10.93 0.68 -2.48
CA TYR A 108 10.41 1.59 -3.50
C TYR A 108 9.15 0.99 -4.09
N THR A 109 8.00 1.64 -3.91
CA THR A 109 6.75 1.22 -4.53
C THR A 109 6.30 2.24 -5.57
N ASP A 110 5.90 1.76 -6.75
CA ASP A 110 5.28 2.57 -7.79
C ASP A 110 3.99 1.90 -8.25
N SER A 111 2.85 2.49 -7.88
CA SER A 111 1.52 1.95 -8.15
C SER A 111 0.75 2.89 -9.04
N ARG A 112 0.22 2.40 -10.17
CA ARG A 112 -0.59 3.21 -11.08
C ARG A 112 -1.86 2.51 -11.49
N PHE A 113 -2.99 3.17 -11.28
CA PHE A 113 -4.32 2.68 -11.64
C PHE A 113 -5.03 3.60 -12.60
N VAL A 114 -5.67 3.00 -13.60
CA VAL A 114 -6.50 3.69 -14.59
C VAL A 114 -7.95 3.27 -14.40
N LEU A 115 -8.77 4.16 -13.89
CA LEU A 115 -10.22 4.00 -13.78
C LEU A 115 -10.86 4.40 -15.11
N LYS A 116 -10.86 3.44 -16.06
CA LYS A 116 -11.20 3.69 -17.45
C LYS A 116 -12.70 3.63 -17.70
N GLY A 117 -13.40 2.70 -17.07
CA GLY A 117 -14.83 2.52 -17.25
C GLY A 117 -15.65 3.33 -16.26
N ASP A 118 -16.88 3.67 -16.64
CA ASP A 118 -17.82 4.36 -15.76
C ASP A 118 -18.08 3.54 -14.48
N GLY A 119 -18.14 4.20 -13.33
CA GLY A 119 -18.36 3.55 -12.04
C GLY A 119 -17.21 2.67 -11.54
N SER A 120 -16.06 2.67 -12.21
CA SER A 120 -14.91 1.91 -11.73
C SER A 120 -14.29 2.53 -10.46
N ALA A 121 -13.66 1.71 -9.61
CA ALA A 121 -13.21 2.15 -8.31
C ALA A 121 -11.85 1.59 -7.88
N LEU A 122 -11.15 2.36 -7.04
CA LEU A 122 -9.94 1.95 -6.33
C LEU A 122 -10.05 2.26 -4.84
N THR A 123 -9.73 1.28 -4.02
CA THR A 123 -9.38 1.51 -2.61
C THR A 123 -7.95 1.05 -2.39
N ALA A 124 -7.11 1.92 -1.85
CA ALA A 124 -5.72 1.60 -1.55
C ALA A 124 -5.41 1.92 -0.09
N ASP A 125 -5.07 0.90 0.69
CA ASP A 125 -4.67 1.00 2.08
C ASP A 125 -3.20 0.61 2.21
N MET A 126 -2.36 1.50 2.74
CA MET A 126 -0.91 1.31 2.87
C MET A 126 -0.49 1.44 4.34
N GLY A 127 0.22 0.43 4.85
CA GLY A 127 0.81 0.45 6.19
C GLY A 127 2.32 0.32 6.14
N TYR A 128 3.04 1.09 6.95
CA TYR A 128 4.50 1.04 6.93
C TYR A 128 5.12 1.27 8.31
N LEU A 129 6.24 0.61 8.53
CA LEU A 129 7.16 0.89 9.63
C LEU A 129 8.54 1.17 9.03
N GLY A 130 8.97 2.43 9.10
CA GLY A 130 10.32 2.83 8.73
C GLY A 130 11.21 2.91 9.96
N GLN A 131 12.42 2.33 9.87
CA GLN A 131 13.35 2.29 11.00
C GLN A 131 14.81 2.34 10.55
N ALA A 132 15.73 2.50 11.49
CA ALA A 132 17.16 2.65 11.23
C ALA A 132 17.44 3.79 10.23
N ARG A 133 18.06 3.51 9.08
CA ARG A 133 18.31 4.47 7.99
C ARG A 133 17.54 4.13 6.72
N GLN A 134 16.51 3.30 6.84
CA GLN A 134 15.68 2.82 5.74
C GLN A 134 15.10 3.98 4.91
N VAL A 135 15.02 3.77 3.61
CA VAL A 135 14.29 4.64 2.68
C VAL A 135 13.00 3.94 2.26
N LEU A 136 11.88 4.59 2.52
CA LEU A 136 10.56 4.21 2.01
C LEU A 136 10.13 5.24 0.98
N ASP A 137 10.17 4.89 -0.30
CA ASP A 137 9.72 5.76 -1.40
C ASP A 137 8.46 5.15 -2.02
N MET A 138 7.32 5.77 -1.76
CA MET A 138 6.01 5.28 -2.15
C MET A 138 5.36 6.26 -3.12
N ASN A 139 4.97 5.78 -4.30
CA ASN A 139 4.24 6.53 -5.30
C ASN A 139 2.94 5.79 -5.66
N LEU A 140 1.83 6.50 -5.64
CA LEU A 140 0.54 5.98 -6.07
C LEU A 140 -0.18 7.01 -6.92
N VAL A 141 -0.53 6.61 -8.15
CA VAL A 141 -1.23 7.47 -9.12
C VAL A 141 -2.55 6.82 -9.51
N VAL A 142 -3.62 7.59 -9.50
CA VAL A 142 -4.95 7.17 -9.95
C VAL A 142 -5.43 8.12 -11.03
N ASP A 143 -5.56 7.61 -12.26
CA ASP A 143 -6.09 8.35 -13.40
C ASP A 143 -7.60 8.04 -13.55
N HIS A 144 -8.48 9.03 -13.40
CA HIS A 144 -9.92 8.92 -13.59
C HIS A 144 -10.30 9.32 -15.01
N TYR A 145 -10.73 8.36 -15.82
CA TYR A 145 -11.22 8.58 -17.20
C TYR A 145 -12.73 8.37 -17.34
N GLY A 146 -13.27 7.36 -16.63
CA GLY A 146 -14.72 7.09 -16.64
C GLY A 146 -15.49 8.09 -15.79
N LYS A 147 -16.79 8.17 -16.00
CA LYS A 147 -17.72 8.93 -15.17
C LYS A 147 -18.03 8.20 -13.88
N LYS A 148 -18.33 8.95 -12.80
CA LYS A 148 -18.73 8.37 -11.49
C LYS A 148 -17.71 7.39 -10.95
N THR A 149 -16.45 7.59 -11.25
CA THR A 149 -15.37 6.77 -10.70
C THR A 149 -15.04 7.22 -9.28
N ASP A 150 -14.57 6.28 -8.45
CA ASP A 150 -14.26 6.53 -7.04
C ASP A 150 -12.84 6.06 -6.71
N SER A 151 -12.07 6.88 -6.00
CA SER A 151 -10.77 6.46 -5.48
C SER A 151 -10.56 6.90 -4.04
N ARG A 152 -10.11 5.97 -3.21
CA ARG A 152 -9.70 6.23 -1.83
C ARG A 152 -8.29 5.71 -1.60
N ILE A 153 -7.42 6.58 -1.10
CA ILE A 153 -6.04 6.28 -0.75
C ILE A 153 -5.85 6.60 0.72
N ASP A 154 -5.56 5.60 1.53
CA ASP A 154 -5.21 5.75 2.95
C ASP A 154 -3.82 5.18 3.20
N ALA A 155 -2.90 6.01 3.71
CA ALA A 155 -1.59 5.60 4.14
C ALA A 155 -1.42 5.87 5.64
N ALA A 156 -0.93 4.90 6.40
CA ALA A 156 -0.68 5.08 7.82
C ALA A 156 0.58 4.32 8.25
N GLY A 157 1.41 4.97 9.06
CA GLY A 157 2.62 4.31 9.55
C GLY A 157 3.37 5.07 10.60
N ALA A 158 4.48 4.48 11.02
CA ALA A 158 5.41 5.07 11.95
C ALA A 158 6.83 5.09 11.35
N LEU A 159 7.58 6.13 11.74
CA LEU A 159 8.97 6.31 11.36
C LEU A 159 9.79 6.46 12.63
N LYS A 160 10.84 5.66 12.77
CA LYS A 160 11.76 5.65 13.91
C LYS A 160 13.20 5.96 13.47
N ASP A 161 14.03 6.25 14.44
CA ASP A 161 15.48 6.46 14.28
C ASP A 161 15.81 7.56 13.27
N ALA A 162 16.41 7.22 12.14
CA ALA A 162 16.76 8.12 11.04
C ALA A 162 16.14 7.66 9.70
N ALA A 163 14.98 6.99 9.77
CA ALA A 163 14.25 6.55 8.60
C ALA A 163 13.79 7.73 7.73
N LYS A 164 13.78 7.49 6.43
CA LYS A 164 13.35 8.49 5.43
C LYS A 164 12.18 7.97 4.65
N LYS A 165 11.08 8.71 4.64
CA LYS A 165 9.91 8.37 3.86
C LYS A 165 9.54 9.50 2.91
N ILE A 166 9.21 9.12 1.67
CA ILE A 166 8.54 10.00 0.70
C ILE A 166 7.28 9.27 0.25
N PHE A 167 6.11 9.87 0.46
CA PHE A 167 4.86 9.40 -0.09
C PHE A 167 4.33 10.43 -1.09
N ARG A 168 4.00 9.98 -2.29
CA ARG A 168 3.37 10.76 -3.35
C ARG A 168 2.07 10.10 -3.74
N GLY A 169 0.96 10.75 -3.42
CA GLY A 169 -0.38 10.36 -3.84
C GLY A 169 -0.87 11.32 -4.93
N THR A 170 -1.26 10.80 -6.07
CA THR A 170 -1.78 11.60 -7.18
C THR A 170 -3.13 11.09 -7.60
N ILE A 171 -4.13 11.98 -7.57
CA ILE A 171 -5.46 11.76 -8.11
C ILE A 171 -5.60 12.69 -9.32
N ASP A 172 -5.82 12.13 -10.51
CA ASP A 172 -5.88 12.90 -11.74
C ASP A 172 -7.23 12.69 -12.44
N PHE A 173 -8.10 13.72 -12.37
CA PHE A 173 -9.40 13.74 -13.03
C PHE A 173 -9.24 14.24 -14.45
N LYS A 174 -9.33 13.31 -15.40
CA LYS A 174 -9.22 13.62 -16.85
C LYS A 174 -10.51 14.21 -17.39
N THR A 175 -10.44 14.95 -18.47
CA THR A 175 -11.61 15.47 -19.19
C THR A 175 -12.58 14.32 -19.50
N GLY A 176 -13.85 14.48 -19.13
CA GLY A 176 -14.91 13.48 -19.32
C GLY A 176 -15.18 12.61 -18.08
N SER A 177 -14.41 12.72 -16.99
CA SER A 177 -14.61 11.97 -15.75
C SER A 177 -15.64 12.59 -14.80
N SER A 178 -16.72 13.16 -15.32
CA SER A 178 -17.73 13.86 -14.52
C SER A 178 -18.34 12.98 -13.41
N ASP A 179 -18.75 13.61 -12.32
CA ASP A 179 -19.32 12.98 -11.12
C ASP A 179 -18.34 12.06 -10.36
N SER A 180 -17.04 12.14 -10.67
CA SER A 180 -16.02 11.32 -10.01
C SER A 180 -15.57 11.93 -8.69
N ILE A 181 -15.18 11.04 -7.77
CA ILE A 181 -14.74 11.41 -6.41
C ILE A 181 -13.37 10.77 -6.15
N GLY A 182 -12.47 11.54 -5.54
CA GLY A 182 -11.16 11.04 -5.13
C GLY A 182 -10.75 11.57 -3.77
N GLY A 183 -10.20 10.73 -2.93
CA GLY A 183 -9.73 11.11 -1.61
C GLY A 183 -8.40 10.47 -1.25
N GLU A 184 -7.52 11.27 -0.62
CA GLU A 184 -6.26 10.82 -0.06
C GLU A 184 -6.15 11.25 1.40
N GLN A 185 -5.76 10.32 2.26
CA GLN A 185 -5.47 10.59 3.67
C GLN A 185 -4.16 9.91 4.05
N GLU A 186 -3.28 10.65 4.71
CA GLU A 186 -2.09 10.06 5.34
C GLU A 186 -2.05 10.34 6.84
N THR A 187 -1.62 9.36 7.63
CA THR A 187 -1.34 9.50 9.06
C THR A 187 0.04 8.97 9.37
N VAL A 188 0.93 9.84 9.84
CA VAL A 188 2.34 9.52 10.14
C VAL A 188 2.61 9.78 11.60
N LEU A 189 3.19 8.80 12.28
CA LEU A 189 3.77 8.97 13.61
C LEU A 189 5.30 9.03 13.50
N MET A 190 5.89 10.14 13.92
CA MET A 190 7.34 10.33 13.95
C MET A 190 7.88 10.05 15.35
N LEU A 191 8.82 9.11 15.46
CA LEU A 191 9.38 8.59 16.69
C LEU A 191 10.93 8.70 16.69
N GLY A 192 11.47 9.81 16.20
CA GLY A 192 12.91 10.05 16.17
C GLY A 192 13.23 11.44 15.66
N GLU A 193 14.27 12.07 16.22
CA GLU A 193 14.69 13.44 15.84
C GLU A 193 15.27 13.51 14.42
N ASP A 194 15.88 12.42 13.95
CA ASP A 194 16.52 12.34 12.62
C ASP A 194 15.59 11.80 11.52
N VAL A 195 14.31 11.58 11.83
CA VAL A 195 13.31 11.12 10.87
C VAL A 195 13.07 12.16 9.77
N VAL A 196 13.05 11.72 8.53
CA VAL A 196 12.65 12.57 7.39
C VAL A 196 11.34 12.06 6.81
N ASN A 197 10.27 12.85 6.99
CA ASN A 197 8.97 12.61 6.41
C ASN A 197 8.66 13.63 5.32
N LYS A 198 8.31 13.14 4.11
CA LYS A 198 7.80 13.97 3.02
C LYS A 198 6.49 13.37 2.50
N THR A 199 5.45 14.18 2.50
CA THR A 199 4.13 13.86 1.95
C THR A 199 3.83 14.86 0.83
N VAL A 200 3.52 14.34 -0.35
CA VAL A 200 3.27 15.15 -1.55
C VAL A 200 1.93 14.74 -2.15
N PRO A 201 0.79 15.22 -1.61
CA PRO A 201 -0.51 14.98 -2.21
C PRO A 201 -0.67 15.86 -3.44
N LEU A 202 -1.23 15.30 -4.52
CA LEU A 202 -1.46 16.00 -5.77
C LEU A 202 -2.85 15.67 -6.32
N ILE A 203 -3.68 16.69 -6.54
CA ILE A 203 -4.96 16.55 -7.22
C ILE A 203 -4.93 17.37 -8.50
N LEU A 204 -5.02 16.69 -9.65
CA LEU A 204 -5.08 17.29 -10.96
C LEU A 204 -6.54 17.24 -11.46
N CYS A 205 -7.09 18.37 -11.88
CA CYS A 205 -8.47 18.48 -12.30
C CYS A 205 -8.55 19.07 -13.71
N ALA A 206 -8.81 18.21 -14.70
CA ALA A 206 -9.15 18.63 -16.06
C ALA A 206 -10.66 18.52 -16.34
N GLU A 207 -11.47 18.23 -15.29
CA GLU A 207 -12.93 18.13 -15.31
C GLU A 207 -13.51 19.02 -14.18
N GLU A 208 -14.58 19.74 -14.46
CA GLU A 208 -15.16 20.70 -13.48
C GLU A 208 -16.08 20.00 -12.47
N ASN A 209 -16.82 18.97 -12.89
CA ASN A 209 -17.79 18.27 -12.06
C ASN A 209 -17.18 17.06 -11.35
N VAL A 210 -16.20 17.30 -10.49
CA VAL A 210 -15.52 16.27 -9.70
C VAL A 210 -15.31 16.75 -8.26
N ALA A 211 -15.09 15.81 -7.34
CA ALA A 211 -14.78 16.11 -5.95
C ALA A 211 -13.45 15.46 -5.54
N GLY A 212 -12.44 16.27 -5.28
CA GLY A 212 -11.14 15.83 -4.78
C GLY A 212 -10.88 16.36 -3.38
N LYS A 213 -10.35 15.52 -2.50
CA LYS A 213 -9.91 15.91 -1.16
C LYS A 213 -8.61 15.23 -0.79
N HIS A 214 -7.76 15.92 -0.05
CA HIS A 214 -6.60 15.30 0.58
C HIS A 214 -6.47 15.78 2.04
N GLY A 215 -5.79 14.97 2.86
CA GLY A 215 -5.45 15.30 4.23
C GLY A 215 -4.17 14.60 4.66
N ALA A 216 -3.41 15.24 5.53
CA ALA A 216 -2.25 14.63 6.16
C ALA A 216 -2.25 14.97 7.65
N THR A 217 -2.06 13.96 8.48
CA THR A 217 -1.87 14.10 9.92
C THR A 217 -0.47 13.61 10.25
N ILE A 218 0.37 14.51 10.73
CA ILE A 218 1.73 14.20 11.15
C ILE A 218 1.76 14.43 12.66
N GLY A 219 1.99 13.37 13.42
CA GLY A 219 2.06 13.40 14.88
C GLY A 219 3.43 12.98 15.37
N GLU A 220 3.75 13.48 16.55
CA GLU A 220 4.87 13.03 17.38
C GLU A 220 4.32 12.51 18.70
N LEU A 221 5.09 11.71 19.40
CA LEU A 221 4.75 11.34 20.76
C LEU A 221 5.00 12.56 21.65
N ASP A 222 3.92 13.20 22.08
CA ASP A 222 4.00 14.37 22.94
C ASP A 222 4.46 14.02 24.36
N ASP A 223 5.11 14.97 25.01
CA ASP A 223 5.70 14.77 26.35
C ASP A 223 4.64 14.44 27.42
N ASP A 224 3.43 14.94 27.31
CA ASP A 224 2.34 14.66 28.25
C ASP A 224 1.88 13.20 28.14
N THR A 225 1.71 12.71 26.93
CA THR A 225 1.39 11.30 26.65
C THR A 225 2.52 10.40 27.11
N LEU A 226 3.75 10.76 26.83
CA LEU A 226 4.93 10.00 27.27
C LEU A 226 5.00 9.96 28.81
N PHE A 227 4.89 11.12 29.48
CA PHE A 227 4.89 11.20 30.95
C PHE A 227 3.78 10.36 31.56
N TYR A 228 2.57 10.39 30.97
CA TYR A 228 1.46 9.54 31.44
C TYR A 228 1.80 8.05 31.33
N LEU A 229 2.37 7.60 30.22
CA LEU A 229 2.76 6.20 30.02
C LEU A 229 3.88 5.79 30.96
N GLU A 230 4.92 6.62 31.12
CA GLU A 230 6.03 6.38 32.05
C GLU A 230 5.56 6.33 33.52
N SER A 231 4.61 7.18 33.92
CA SER A 231 4.00 7.13 35.25
C SER A 231 3.25 5.84 35.54
N ARG A 232 2.88 5.08 34.50
CA ARG A 232 2.26 3.74 34.57
C ARG A 232 3.27 2.60 34.42
N GLY A 233 4.56 2.91 34.37
CA GLY A 233 5.65 1.93 34.26
C GLY A 233 5.93 1.47 32.81
N ILE A 234 5.42 2.18 31.81
CA ILE A 234 5.70 1.93 30.40
C ILE A 234 6.83 2.88 29.98
N ASP A 235 8.01 2.36 29.71
CA ASP A 235 9.12 3.19 29.25
C ASP A 235 8.91 3.73 27.82
N ARG A 236 9.68 4.76 27.45
CA ARG A 236 9.58 5.43 26.13
C ARG A 236 9.62 4.44 24.98
N GLN A 237 10.56 3.51 24.97
CA GLN A 237 10.71 2.54 23.87
C GLN A 237 9.48 1.64 23.71
N THR A 238 8.94 1.17 24.84
CA THR A 238 7.71 0.37 24.85
C THR A 238 6.52 1.19 24.39
N ALA A 239 6.41 2.46 24.80
CA ALA A 239 5.35 3.37 24.35
C ALA A 239 5.39 3.59 22.84
N GLU A 240 6.57 3.89 22.30
CA GLU A 240 6.79 4.07 20.86
C GLU A 240 6.41 2.81 20.07
N ASN A 241 6.81 1.63 20.55
CA ASN A 241 6.49 0.37 19.90
C ASN A 241 4.97 0.08 19.89
N ILE A 242 4.27 0.37 21.00
CA ILE A 242 2.80 0.22 21.09
C ILE A 242 2.11 1.11 20.06
N LEU A 243 2.51 2.37 19.96
CA LEU A 243 1.89 3.33 19.06
C LEU A 243 2.21 3.03 17.58
N ALA A 244 3.45 2.68 17.26
CA ALA A 244 3.84 2.26 15.92
C ALA A 244 3.06 1.02 15.46
N ARG A 245 2.87 0.07 16.37
CA ARG A 245 2.14 -1.16 16.13
C ARG A 245 0.67 -0.92 15.80
N ALA A 246 0.02 -0.02 16.53
CA ALA A 246 -1.42 0.19 16.43
C ALA A 246 -1.88 0.58 15.00
N SER A 247 -1.08 1.37 14.28
CA SER A 247 -1.39 1.79 12.91
C SER A 247 -1.39 0.61 11.91
N ILE A 248 -0.46 -0.34 12.07
CA ILE A 248 -0.29 -1.48 11.16
C ILE A 248 -1.22 -2.63 11.54
N GLU A 249 -1.47 -2.87 12.84
CA GLU A 249 -2.42 -3.90 13.27
C GLU A 249 -3.84 -3.65 12.74
N ARG A 250 -4.25 -2.39 12.61
CA ARG A 250 -5.54 -2.06 12.01
C ARG A 250 -5.64 -2.61 10.57
N LEU A 251 -4.59 -2.48 9.78
CA LEU A 251 -4.52 -3.01 8.41
C LEU A 251 -4.44 -4.53 8.40
N ALA A 252 -3.64 -5.13 9.30
CA ALA A 252 -3.54 -6.58 9.40
C ALA A 252 -4.92 -7.23 9.60
N ARG A 253 -5.74 -6.66 10.49
CA ARG A 253 -7.12 -7.14 10.72
C ARG A 253 -8.04 -6.94 9.52
N ALA A 254 -7.81 -5.90 8.70
CA ALA A 254 -8.59 -5.63 7.49
C ALA A 254 -8.27 -6.61 6.35
N VAL A 255 -7.16 -7.36 6.43
CA VAL A 255 -6.79 -8.37 5.42
C VAL A 255 -7.86 -9.45 5.26
N GLY A 256 -8.55 -9.84 6.36
CA GLY A 256 -9.61 -10.85 6.33
C GLY A 256 -9.12 -12.27 6.03
N ASP A 257 -7.82 -12.52 6.11
CA ASP A 257 -7.19 -13.83 6.00
C ASP A 257 -6.26 -14.04 7.21
N ARG A 258 -6.56 -15.07 8.01
CA ARG A 258 -5.88 -15.31 9.28
C ARG A 258 -4.38 -15.63 9.10
N GLU A 259 -4.01 -16.37 8.08
CA GLU A 259 -2.60 -16.71 7.83
C GLU A 259 -1.78 -15.47 7.51
N ILE A 260 -2.32 -14.57 6.68
CA ILE A 260 -1.65 -13.33 6.31
C ILE A 260 -1.63 -12.34 7.48
N GLU A 261 -2.73 -12.24 8.24
CA GLU A 261 -2.78 -11.45 9.47
C GLU A 261 -1.69 -11.89 10.45
N GLU A 262 -1.58 -13.20 10.71
CA GLU A 262 -0.54 -13.76 11.58
C GLU A 262 0.88 -13.46 11.05
N LYS A 263 1.11 -13.50 9.75
CA LYS A 263 2.41 -13.13 9.14
C LYS A 263 2.75 -11.66 9.35
N ILE A 264 1.78 -10.76 9.21
CA ILE A 264 1.98 -9.32 9.44
C ILE A 264 2.29 -9.08 10.92
N ILE A 265 1.51 -9.67 11.83
CA ILE A 265 1.72 -9.53 13.27
C ILE A 265 3.07 -10.10 13.71
N ASN A 266 3.47 -11.26 13.18
CA ASN A 266 4.79 -11.85 13.47
C ASN A 266 5.91 -10.96 12.93
N GLY A 267 5.80 -10.44 11.70
CA GLY A 267 6.75 -9.48 11.18
C GLY A 267 6.88 -8.23 12.06
N LEU A 268 5.77 -7.70 12.58
CA LEU A 268 5.81 -6.58 13.53
C LEU A 268 6.51 -6.94 14.84
N ASN A 269 6.32 -8.17 15.36
CA ASN A 269 6.98 -8.64 16.56
C ASN A 269 8.50 -8.80 16.39
N GLU A 270 8.96 -9.09 15.19
CA GLU A 270 10.40 -9.21 14.86
C GLU A 270 11.07 -7.85 14.69
N GLU A 271 10.29 -6.81 14.35
CA GLU A 271 10.80 -5.48 14.05
C GLU A 271 10.69 -4.50 15.22
N LEU A 272 9.82 -4.72 16.18
CA LEU A 272 9.56 -3.88 17.36
C LEU A 272 10.01 -4.56 18.66
#